data_2ba35c2e851117ce85748fc79a464528
#
_entry.id   2ba35c2e851117ce85748fc79a464528
#
_cell.length_a   1.000
_cell.length_b   1.000
_cell.length_c   1.000
_cell.angle_alpha   90.00
_cell.angle_beta   90.00
_cell.angle_gamma   90.00
#
_symmetry.space_group_name_H-M   'P 1'
#
loop_
_entity.id
_entity.type
_entity.pdbx_description
1 polymer ?
#
loop_
_entity_poly.entity_id
_entity_poly.type
_entity_poly.pdbx_seq_one_letter_code
_entity_poly.pdbx_strand_id
1 'polypeptide(L)'
;MKEKIIEYMTNMLENSWSSHDIDHTLRVRDLCMKIWKIEWANLEILEIAALLHDIWRPKEFETKWEICHAEYWSNLAKNFLQNLWLEQNKIDNIVQCISTHRFRKWNPPETLEAKILFDADKLDCIWAVWIGRAFMCAWELWAKLHNDKWVDVEKTPEYSKADTAYREYVVKLSKIKDKMFTETGKKLAQKRHNLMKTFFDELLEETRYNED
;
A
#
# COMPACT_ATOMS: atom_id res chain seq x y z
N MET A 1 25.43 7.62 -1.34
CA MET A 1 24.58 6.45 -1.60
C MET A 1 23.11 6.84 -1.57
N LYS A 2 22.59 7.38 -0.47
CA LYS A 2 21.17 7.76 -0.32
C LYS A 2 20.67 8.71 -1.42
N GLU A 3 21.43 9.72 -1.80
CA GLU A 3 21.11 10.65 -2.89
C GLU A 3 20.88 9.93 -4.22
N LYS A 4 21.76 8.96 -4.56
CA LYS A 4 21.62 8.15 -5.78
C LYS A 4 20.36 7.27 -5.76
N ILE A 5 19.95 6.77 -4.59
CA ILE A 5 18.73 5.98 -4.44
C ILE A 5 17.49 6.87 -4.63
N ILE A 6 17.50 8.06 -4.04
CA ILE A 6 16.42 9.04 -4.21
C ILE A 6 16.32 9.49 -5.67
N GLU A 7 17.42 9.82 -6.30
CA GLU A 7 17.48 10.17 -7.72
C GLU A 7 16.93 9.05 -8.60
N TYR A 8 17.35 7.81 -8.36
CA TYR A 8 16.85 6.65 -9.09
C TYR A 8 15.34 6.46 -8.89
N MET A 9 14.85 6.53 -7.66
CA MET A 9 13.42 6.48 -7.34
C MET A 9 12.65 7.60 -8.06
N THR A 10 13.13 8.84 -7.98
CA THR A 10 12.48 10.00 -8.61
C THR A 10 12.37 9.82 -10.11
N ASN A 11 13.48 9.48 -10.78
CA ASN A 11 13.51 9.26 -12.24
C ASN A 11 12.54 8.14 -12.67
N MET A 12 12.39 7.10 -11.85
CA MET A 12 11.50 5.98 -12.16
C MET A 12 10.02 6.32 -11.95
N LEU A 13 9.70 7.22 -11.03
CA LEU A 13 8.33 7.59 -10.68
C LEU A 13 7.85 8.91 -11.34
N GLU A 14 8.74 9.69 -11.95
CA GLU A 14 8.43 11.02 -12.49
C GLU A 14 7.28 11.04 -13.52
N ASN A 15 7.07 9.93 -14.22
CA ASN A 15 6.00 9.75 -15.19
C ASN A 15 4.89 8.79 -14.72
N SER A 16 4.83 8.48 -13.43
CA SER A 16 3.80 7.57 -12.93
C SER A 16 2.53 8.33 -12.57
N TRP A 17 1.45 8.08 -13.31
CA TRP A 17 0.10 8.61 -13.07
C TRP A 17 -0.73 7.67 -12.21
N SER A 18 -0.10 6.89 -11.35
CA SER A 18 -0.80 5.88 -10.56
C SER A 18 -1.02 6.32 -9.11
N SER A 19 -1.89 5.60 -8.42
CA SER A 19 -2.09 5.73 -6.98
C SER A 19 -0.82 5.41 -6.15
N HIS A 20 0.26 4.98 -6.79
CA HIS A 20 1.57 4.67 -6.23
C HIS A 20 2.62 5.58 -6.87
N ASP A 21 2.55 6.84 -6.51
CA ASP A 21 3.41 7.94 -6.91
C ASP A 21 4.54 8.19 -5.89
N ILE A 22 5.33 9.20 -6.13
CA ILE A 22 6.39 9.65 -5.21
C ILE A 22 5.81 9.92 -3.81
N ASP A 23 4.63 10.52 -3.73
CA ASP A 23 4.00 10.87 -2.46
C ASP A 23 3.64 9.61 -1.66
N HIS A 24 3.15 8.53 -2.31
CA HIS A 24 2.95 7.24 -1.67
C HIS A 24 4.26 6.70 -1.08
N THR A 25 5.31 6.65 -1.90
CA THR A 25 6.62 6.15 -1.48
C THR A 25 7.15 6.93 -0.27
N LEU A 26 7.03 8.25 -0.26
CA LEU A 26 7.46 9.08 0.85
C LEU A 26 6.60 8.88 2.11
N ARG A 27 5.28 8.73 1.97
CA ARG A 27 4.41 8.40 3.12
C ARG A 27 4.72 7.03 3.70
N VAL A 28 4.96 6.02 2.87
CA VAL A 28 5.38 4.68 3.33
C VAL A 28 6.71 4.74 4.05
N ARG A 29 7.71 5.47 3.50
CA ARG A 29 8.98 5.70 4.18
C ARG A 29 8.79 6.34 5.55
N ASP A 30 7.98 7.39 5.66
CA ASP A 30 7.73 8.07 6.94
C ASP A 30 7.01 7.16 7.95
N LEU A 31 6.13 6.28 7.49
CA LEU A 31 5.51 5.25 8.33
C LEU A 31 6.54 4.22 8.80
N CYS A 32 7.44 3.77 7.92
CA CYS A 32 8.56 2.92 8.29
C CYS A 32 9.40 3.57 9.41
N MET A 33 9.71 4.86 9.29
CA MET A 33 10.48 5.58 10.32
C MET A 33 9.74 5.69 11.65
N LYS A 34 8.41 5.84 11.63
CA LYS A 34 7.60 5.85 12.87
C LYS A 34 7.60 4.50 13.56
N ILE A 35 7.46 3.41 12.82
CA ILE A 35 7.46 2.05 13.36
C ILE A 35 8.88 1.68 13.83
N TRP A 36 9.90 1.98 13.03
CA TRP A 36 11.30 1.73 13.35
C TRP A 36 11.72 2.27 14.73
N LYS A 37 11.30 3.47 15.09
CA LYS A 37 11.65 4.10 16.38
C LYS A 37 11.24 3.27 17.60
N ILE A 38 10.32 2.33 17.44
CA ILE A 38 9.78 1.47 18.50
C ILE A 38 10.29 0.04 18.35
N GLU A 39 10.36 -0.48 17.14
CA GLU A 39 10.68 -1.89 16.87
C GLU A 39 12.20 -2.15 16.69
N TRP A 40 13.03 -1.10 16.49
CA TRP A 40 14.49 -1.18 16.44
C TRP A 40 15.08 -2.08 15.34
N ALA A 41 14.58 -1.98 14.13
CA ALA A 41 15.10 -2.65 12.94
C ALA A 41 16.39 -1.99 12.41
N ASN A 42 17.00 -2.56 11.36
CA ASN A 42 18.08 -1.91 10.66
C ASN A 42 17.57 -0.74 9.82
N LEU A 43 17.89 0.49 10.24
CA LEU A 43 17.41 1.72 9.61
C LEU A 43 17.83 1.84 8.13
N GLU A 44 19.08 1.51 7.81
CA GLU A 44 19.60 1.63 6.46
C GLU A 44 18.85 0.71 5.48
N ILE A 45 18.67 -0.55 5.86
CA ILE A 45 17.92 -1.54 5.08
C ILE A 45 16.48 -1.08 4.89
N LEU A 46 15.83 -0.68 5.97
CA LEU A 46 14.42 -0.27 5.96
C LEU A 46 14.18 0.98 5.09
N GLU A 47 15.05 2.00 5.20
CA GLU A 47 14.91 3.22 4.42
C GLU A 47 15.11 2.96 2.92
N ILE A 48 16.12 2.16 2.55
CA ILE A 48 16.37 1.80 1.15
C ILE A 48 15.21 0.97 0.61
N ALA A 49 14.74 -0.02 1.36
CA ALA A 49 13.62 -0.86 0.94
C ALA A 49 12.33 -0.04 0.75
N ALA A 50 12.06 0.90 1.66
CA ALA A 50 10.90 1.78 1.55
C ALA A 50 10.95 2.70 0.31
N LEU A 51 12.13 3.23 -0.05
CA LEU A 51 12.30 4.06 -1.24
C LEU A 51 12.17 3.26 -2.55
N LEU A 52 12.48 1.97 -2.52
CA LEU A 52 12.53 1.15 -3.73
C LEU A 52 11.33 0.19 -3.90
N HIS A 53 10.41 0.08 -2.94
CA HIS A 53 9.43 -1.01 -2.93
C HIS A 53 8.44 -0.99 -4.11
N ASP A 54 8.05 0.18 -4.58
CA ASP A 54 6.96 0.33 -5.58
C ASP A 54 7.38 1.16 -6.82
N ILE A 55 8.70 1.40 -7.03
CA ILE A 55 9.22 2.27 -8.09
C ILE A 55 8.83 1.84 -9.52
N TRP A 56 8.07 0.73 -9.71
CA TRP A 56 7.78 0.22 -11.05
C TRP A 56 6.35 -0.29 -11.29
N ARG A 57 5.45 0.13 -10.52
CA ARG A 57 4.04 -0.11 -10.81
C ARG A 57 3.57 0.36 -12.19
N PRO A 58 4.12 1.41 -12.82
CA PRO A 58 3.76 1.77 -14.18
C PRO A 58 3.84 0.59 -15.16
N LYS A 59 4.83 -0.29 -15.06
CA LYS A 59 4.95 -1.46 -15.96
C LYS A 59 3.97 -2.59 -15.68
N GLU A 60 3.48 -2.74 -14.45
CA GLU A 60 2.43 -3.71 -14.15
C GLU A 60 1.14 -3.39 -14.94
N PHE A 61 0.83 -2.10 -15.11
CA PHE A 61 -0.26 -1.65 -15.96
C PHE A 61 -0.02 -1.96 -17.46
N GLU A 62 1.20 -1.71 -17.95
CA GLU A 62 1.56 -1.99 -19.34
C GLU A 62 1.47 -3.48 -19.67
N THR A 63 1.85 -4.36 -18.74
CA THR A 63 1.84 -5.81 -18.91
C THR A 63 0.51 -6.49 -18.54
N LYS A 64 -0.56 -5.70 -18.27
CA LYS A 64 -1.88 -6.22 -17.87
C LYS A 64 -1.83 -7.24 -16.74
N TRP A 65 -0.98 -6.99 -15.73
CA TRP A 65 -0.81 -7.82 -14.52
C TRP A 65 -0.19 -9.21 -14.74
N GLU A 66 0.38 -9.50 -15.90
CA GLU A 66 1.05 -10.78 -16.17
C GLU A 66 2.35 -10.95 -15.37
N ILE A 67 3.04 -9.86 -15.04
CA ILE A 67 4.28 -9.87 -14.26
C ILE A 67 3.98 -9.36 -12.85
N CYS A 68 4.32 -10.17 -11.83
CA CYS A 68 4.30 -9.70 -10.45
C CYS A 68 5.41 -8.66 -10.24
N HIS A 69 5.05 -7.40 -10.05
CA HIS A 69 6.03 -6.32 -9.91
C HIS A 69 6.99 -6.57 -8.74
N ALA A 70 6.53 -7.05 -7.59
CA ALA A 70 7.37 -7.29 -6.42
C ALA A 70 8.50 -8.29 -6.69
N GLU A 71 8.26 -9.33 -7.47
CA GLU A 71 9.27 -10.33 -7.84
C GLU A 71 10.24 -9.80 -8.90
N TYR A 72 9.74 -9.16 -9.93
CA TYR A 72 10.56 -8.56 -10.98
C TYR A 72 11.48 -7.45 -10.44
N TRP A 73 10.95 -6.64 -9.51
CA TRP A 73 11.69 -5.52 -8.93
C TRP A 73 12.72 -5.90 -7.92
N SER A 74 12.45 -6.91 -7.15
CA SER A 74 13.47 -7.41 -6.25
C SER A 74 14.76 -7.72 -7.01
N ASN A 75 14.66 -8.26 -8.24
CA ASN A 75 15.81 -8.53 -9.09
C ASN A 75 16.48 -7.25 -9.64
N LEU A 76 15.72 -6.26 -10.06
CA LEU A 76 16.29 -5.00 -10.55
C LEU A 76 16.87 -4.16 -9.42
N ALA A 77 16.20 -4.12 -8.27
CA ALA A 77 16.75 -3.51 -7.07
C ALA A 77 18.07 -4.18 -6.66
N LYS A 78 18.16 -5.52 -6.73
CA LYS A 78 19.40 -6.25 -6.47
C LYS A 78 20.53 -5.77 -7.37
N ASN A 79 20.32 -5.72 -8.68
CA ASN A 79 21.34 -5.28 -9.64
C ASN A 79 21.75 -3.81 -9.39
N PHE A 80 20.79 -2.94 -9.13
CA PHE A 80 21.06 -1.54 -8.82
C PHE A 80 21.90 -1.40 -7.53
N LEU A 81 21.55 -2.10 -6.46
CA LEU A 81 22.25 -2.05 -5.18
C LEU A 81 23.65 -2.65 -5.24
N GLN A 82 23.87 -3.70 -6.03
CA GLN A 82 25.20 -4.26 -6.29
C GLN A 82 26.14 -3.21 -6.92
N ASN A 83 25.63 -2.40 -7.84
CA ASN A 83 26.40 -1.30 -8.45
C ASN A 83 26.72 -0.15 -7.47
N LEU A 84 26.03 -0.09 -6.32
CA LEU A 84 26.31 0.86 -5.24
C LEU A 84 27.28 0.31 -4.18
N TRP A 85 27.83 -0.89 -4.38
CA TRP A 85 28.80 -1.53 -3.47
C TRP A 85 28.24 -1.79 -2.06
N LEU A 86 26.92 -2.03 -1.96
CA LEU A 86 26.31 -2.41 -0.69
C LEU A 86 26.66 -3.87 -0.35
N GLU A 87 26.81 -4.16 0.95
CA GLU A 87 27.08 -5.52 1.44
C GLU A 87 25.97 -6.51 1.03
N GLN A 88 26.36 -7.73 0.60
CA GLN A 88 25.43 -8.72 0.05
C GLN A 88 24.29 -9.08 1.04
N ASN A 89 24.60 -9.21 2.32
CA ASN A 89 23.60 -9.50 3.36
C ASN A 89 22.51 -8.42 3.47
N LYS A 90 22.88 -7.13 3.31
CA LYS A 90 21.94 -6.00 3.29
C LYS A 90 21.11 -6.03 2.01
N ILE A 91 21.75 -6.30 0.87
CA ILE A 91 21.04 -6.45 -0.41
C ILE A 91 19.98 -7.56 -0.32
N ASP A 92 20.34 -8.71 0.22
CA ASP A 92 19.42 -9.85 0.33
C ASP A 92 18.23 -9.53 1.24
N ASN A 93 18.43 -8.79 2.35
CA ASN A 93 17.33 -8.35 3.20
C ASN A 93 16.45 -7.29 2.51
N ILE A 94 17.04 -6.30 1.81
CA ILE A 94 16.27 -5.31 1.03
C ILE A 94 15.43 -5.99 -0.05
N VAL A 95 16.01 -6.96 -0.76
CA VAL A 95 15.32 -7.76 -1.77
C VAL A 95 14.16 -8.54 -1.16
N GLN A 96 14.33 -9.12 0.03
CA GLN A 96 13.25 -9.76 0.75
C GLN A 96 12.16 -8.76 1.12
N CYS A 97 12.51 -7.60 1.65
CA CYS A 97 11.52 -6.54 1.95
C CYS A 97 10.68 -6.19 0.72
N ILE A 98 11.33 -5.96 -0.42
CA ILE A 98 10.66 -5.59 -1.68
C ILE A 98 9.80 -6.74 -2.21
N SER A 99 10.28 -7.98 -2.20
CA SER A 99 9.55 -9.14 -2.73
C SER A 99 8.33 -9.53 -1.90
N THR A 100 8.33 -9.22 -0.60
CA THR A 100 7.29 -9.64 0.35
C THR A 100 6.33 -8.52 0.78
N HIS A 101 6.52 -7.26 0.35
CA HIS A 101 5.66 -6.15 0.76
C HIS A 101 4.20 -6.32 0.30
N ARG A 102 3.96 -7.13 -0.73
CA ARG A 102 2.62 -7.55 -1.16
C ARG A 102 2.36 -8.99 -0.76
N PHE A 103 1.29 -9.22 0.00
CA PHE A 103 0.86 -10.56 0.41
C PHE A 103 0.26 -11.32 -0.80
N ARG A 104 1.12 -11.75 -1.73
CA ARG A 104 0.76 -12.63 -2.85
C ARG A 104 1.58 -13.92 -2.77
N LYS A 105 1.01 -15.05 -3.19
CA LYS A 105 1.68 -16.37 -3.29
C LYS A 105 2.24 -16.94 -1.99
N TRP A 106 1.67 -16.64 -0.81
CA TRP A 106 2.17 -17.18 0.47
C TRP A 106 3.68 -16.93 0.70
N ASN A 107 4.16 -15.76 0.33
CA ASN A 107 5.52 -15.32 0.64
C ASN A 107 5.45 -14.26 1.75
N PRO A 108 5.36 -14.65 3.04
CA PRO A 108 5.25 -13.73 4.13
C PRO A 108 6.59 -13.02 4.39
N PRO A 109 6.58 -11.78 4.93
CA PRO A 109 7.79 -11.11 5.36
C PRO A 109 8.41 -11.85 6.56
N GLU A 110 9.71 -12.19 6.45
CA GLU A 110 10.42 -12.94 7.49
C GLU A 110 11.23 -12.03 8.40
N THR A 111 11.99 -11.09 7.82
CA THR A 111 12.82 -10.17 8.61
C THR A 111 11.97 -9.08 9.27
N LEU A 112 12.50 -8.43 10.30
CA LEU A 112 11.80 -7.33 10.97
C LEU A 112 11.60 -6.15 10.03
N GLU A 113 12.60 -5.84 9.19
CA GLU A 113 12.53 -4.80 8.17
C GLU A 113 11.41 -5.08 7.16
N ALA A 114 11.31 -6.33 6.70
CA ALA A 114 10.25 -6.74 5.77
C ALA A 114 8.85 -6.63 6.39
N LYS A 115 8.69 -7.00 7.67
CA LYS A 115 7.45 -6.84 8.42
C LYS A 115 7.06 -5.38 8.58
N ILE A 116 8.03 -4.51 8.89
CA ILE A 116 7.81 -3.07 9.05
C ILE A 116 7.41 -2.44 7.70
N LEU A 117 8.10 -2.79 6.61
CA LEU A 117 7.76 -2.27 5.28
C LEU A 117 6.36 -2.72 4.86
N PHE A 118 6.03 -3.99 5.07
CA PHE A 118 4.69 -4.51 4.80
C PHE A 118 3.63 -3.72 5.58
N ASP A 119 3.81 -3.56 6.88
CA ASP A 119 2.87 -2.83 7.72
C ASP A 119 2.73 -1.37 7.28
N ALA A 120 3.83 -0.70 6.97
CA ALA A 120 3.84 0.68 6.52
C ALA A 120 3.08 0.86 5.18
N ASP A 121 3.31 -0.02 4.20
CA ASP A 121 2.60 -0.01 2.93
C ASP A 121 1.08 -0.23 3.14
N LYS A 122 0.71 -1.21 3.94
CA LYS A 122 -0.72 -1.47 4.26
C LYS A 122 -1.35 -0.35 5.07
N LEU A 123 -0.60 0.29 5.96
CA LEU A 123 -1.08 1.46 6.69
C LEU A 123 -1.36 2.64 5.75
N ASP A 124 -0.59 2.85 4.69
CA ASP A 124 -0.89 3.90 3.72
C ASP A 124 -2.21 3.65 2.98
N CYS A 125 -2.62 2.38 2.87
CA CYS A 125 -3.91 1.99 2.28
C CYS A 125 -5.13 2.24 3.18
N ILE A 126 -4.98 2.65 4.43
CA ILE A 126 -6.06 2.89 5.39
C ILE A 126 -5.84 4.21 6.12
N TRP A 127 -6.48 5.28 5.68
CA TRP A 127 -6.50 6.60 6.31
C TRP A 127 -7.23 7.60 5.41
N ALA A 128 -7.21 8.88 5.79
CA ALA A 128 -7.90 9.96 5.07
C ALA A 128 -7.55 10.06 3.58
N VAL A 129 -6.25 9.92 3.23
CA VAL A 129 -5.80 9.95 1.83
C VAL A 129 -6.46 8.84 1.01
N TRP A 130 -6.57 7.63 1.60
CA TRP A 130 -7.14 6.51 0.88
C TRP A 130 -8.67 6.59 0.75
N ILE A 131 -9.37 7.21 1.69
CA ILE A 131 -10.79 7.54 1.52
C ILE A 131 -10.96 8.39 0.27
N GLY A 132 -10.20 9.48 0.14
CA GLY A 132 -10.25 10.33 -1.06
C GLY A 132 -9.95 9.55 -2.34
N ARG A 133 -8.92 8.69 -2.34
CA ARG A 133 -8.57 7.83 -3.49
C ARG A 133 -9.66 6.83 -3.85
N ALA A 134 -10.32 6.22 -2.87
CA ALA A 134 -11.41 5.29 -3.14
C ALA A 134 -12.56 5.97 -3.89
N PHE A 135 -12.89 7.23 -3.54
CA PHE A 135 -13.88 8.00 -4.28
C PHE A 135 -13.39 8.42 -5.67
N MET A 136 -12.12 8.76 -5.84
CA MET A 136 -11.57 9.06 -7.16
C MET A 136 -11.61 7.84 -8.08
N CYS A 137 -11.20 6.66 -7.59
CA CYS A 137 -11.28 5.42 -8.35
C CYS A 137 -12.73 5.05 -8.71
N ALA A 138 -13.66 5.19 -7.77
CA ALA A 138 -15.07 4.96 -8.02
C ALA A 138 -15.63 5.92 -9.09
N TRP A 139 -15.21 7.18 -9.08
CA TRP A 139 -15.59 8.16 -10.10
C TRP A 139 -15.09 7.77 -11.50
N GLU A 140 -13.87 7.29 -11.63
CA GLU A 140 -13.31 6.79 -12.91
C GLU A 140 -14.13 5.62 -13.48
N LEU A 141 -14.75 4.83 -12.62
CA LEU A 141 -15.65 3.72 -12.99
C LEU A 141 -17.10 4.17 -13.24
N TRP A 142 -17.40 5.48 -13.15
CA TRP A 142 -18.76 6.01 -13.19
C TRP A 142 -19.65 5.37 -12.12
N ALA A 143 -19.07 4.99 -10.99
CA ALA A 143 -19.82 4.45 -9.88
C ALA A 143 -20.58 5.57 -9.14
N LYS A 144 -21.64 5.20 -8.44
CA LYS A 144 -22.37 6.09 -7.55
C LYS A 144 -21.49 6.47 -6.36
N LEU A 145 -21.87 7.51 -5.62
CA LEU A 145 -21.23 7.90 -4.36
C LEU A 145 -21.34 6.79 -3.31
N HIS A 146 -22.48 6.11 -3.26
CA HIS A 146 -22.77 4.99 -2.37
C HIS A 146 -23.59 3.92 -3.10
N ASN A 147 -23.67 2.72 -2.54
CA ASN A 147 -24.53 1.66 -3.02
C ASN A 147 -25.95 1.83 -2.49
N ASP A 148 -26.94 1.45 -3.27
CA ASP A 148 -28.32 1.41 -2.83
C ASP A 148 -28.49 0.36 -1.69
N LYS A 149 -29.47 0.57 -0.81
CA LYS A 149 -29.68 -0.21 0.44
C LYS A 149 -29.81 -1.73 0.23
N TRP A 150 -30.36 -2.12 -0.93
CA TRP A 150 -30.58 -3.54 -1.29
C TRP A 150 -29.41 -4.21 -2.02
N VAL A 151 -28.33 -3.47 -2.29
CA VAL A 151 -27.15 -4.03 -2.96
C VAL A 151 -26.28 -4.76 -1.95
N ASP A 152 -26.04 -6.04 -2.18
CA ASP A 152 -25.05 -6.83 -1.46
C ASP A 152 -23.66 -6.45 -1.99
N VAL A 153 -22.98 -5.55 -1.30
CA VAL A 153 -21.69 -5.01 -1.73
C VAL A 153 -20.59 -6.07 -1.78
N GLU A 154 -20.71 -7.16 -1.00
CA GLU A 154 -19.70 -8.23 -1.01
C GLU A 154 -19.82 -9.10 -2.27
N LYS A 155 -20.98 -9.17 -2.90
CA LYS A 155 -21.21 -9.88 -4.16
C LYS A 155 -21.06 -9.02 -5.40
N THR A 156 -20.85 -7.72 -5.23
CA THR A 156 -20.67 -6.79 -6.34
C THR A 156 -19.34 -7.04 -7.06
N PRO A 157 -19.30 -7.13 -8.40
CA PRO A 157 -18.07 -7.34 -9.13
C PRO A 157 -17.15 -6.11 -9.05
N GLU A 158 -15.85 -6.37 -8.99
CA GLU A 158 -14.82 -5.33 -9.09
C GLU A 158 -14.88 -4.62 -10.44
N TYR A 159 -14.43 -3.38 -10.48
CA TYR A 159 -14.38 -2.54 -11.69
C TYR A 159 -15.73 -2.32 -12.38
N SER A 160 -16.84 -2.42 -11.65
CA SER A 160 -18.19 -2.15 -12.13
C SER A 160 -18.70 -0.78 -11.65
N LYS A 161 -19.83 -0.33 -12.21
CA LYS A 161 -20.51 0.88 -11.71
C LYS A 161 -21.03 0.79 -10.26
N ALA A 162 -21.06 -0.41 -9.70
CA ALA A 162 -21.40 -0.64 -8.30
C ALA A 162 -20.16 -0.81 -7.40
N ASP A 163 -18.95 -0.67 -7.96
CA ASP A 163 -17.68 -0.68 -7.24
C ASP A 163 -17.41 0.70 -6.61
N THR A 164 -18.19 1.01 -5.59
CA THR A 164 -18.14 2.29 -4.87
C THR A 164 -17.00 2.32 -3.86
N ALA A 165 -16.67 3.50 -3.35
CA ALA A 165 -15.71 3.67 -2.24
C ALA A 165 -16.15 2.89 -0.99
N TYR A 166 -17.45 2.80 -0.71
CA TYR A 166 -18.00 2.00 0.39
C TYR A 166 -17.78 0.50 0.16
N ARG A 167 -18.01 0.00 -1.05
CA ARG A 167 -17.71 -1.40 -1.37
C ARG A 167 -16.23 -1.72 -1.16
N GLU A 168 -15.32 -0.90 -1.68
CA GLU A 168 -13.87 -1.09 -1.48
C GLU A 168 -13.52 -1.11 0.02
N TYR A 169 -14.16 -0.26 0.82
CA TYR A 169 -13.99 -0.28 2.27
C TYR A 169 -14.43 -1.62 2.87
N VAL A 170 -15.64 -2.10 2.55
CA VAL A 170 -16.20 -3.33 3.13
C VAL A 170 -15.40 -4.56 2.74
N VAL A 171 -15.13 -4.72 1.42
CA VAL A 171 -14.52 -5.95 0.91
C VAL A 171 -13.03 -6.05 1.18
N LYS A 172 -12.33 -4.93 1.32
CA LYS A 172 -10.86 -4.89 1.37
C LYS A 172 -10.29 -4.06 2.52
N LEU A 173 -10.60 -2.75 2.59
CA LEU A 173 -9.87 -1.84 3.47
C LEU A 173 -10.15 -2.12 4.94
N SER A 174 -11.39 -2.49 5.31
CA SER A 174 -11.78 -2.85 6.68
C SER A 174 -10.99 -4.04 7.25
N LYS A 175 -10.50 -4.93 6.37
CA LYS A 175 -9.79 -6.17 6.73
C LYS A 175 -8.27 -5.97 6.86
N ILE A 176 -7.74 -4.80 6.48
CA ILE A 176 -6.30 -4.52 6.48
C ILE A 176 -5.73 -4.52 7.91
N LYS A 177 -6.46 -3.99 8.89
CA LYS A 177 -6.02 -3.94 10.30
C LYS A 177 -5.63 -5.31 10.87
N ASP A 178 -6.23 -6.39 10.37
CA ASP A 178 -6.01 -7.75 10.86
C ASP A 178 -4.79 -8.44 10.18
N LYS A 179 -4.11 -7.75 9.27
CA LYS A 179 -2.97 -8.28 8.51
C LYS A 179 -1.61 -7.77 8.98
N MET A 180 -1.55 -6.97 10.03
CA MET A 180 -0.32 -6.37 10.53
C MET A 180 0.57 -7.38 11.23
N PHE A 181 1.88 -7.28 11.01
CA PHE A 181 2.89 -8.16 11.59
C PHE A 181 3.47 -7.60 12.90
N THR A 182 3.73 -6.28 12.98
CA THR A 182 4.32 -5.65 14.16
C THR A 182 3.27 -5.17 15.14
N GLU A 183 3.61 -5.12 16.42
CA GLU A 183 2.69 -4.58 17.44
C GLU A 183 2.41 -3.09 17.23
N THR A 184 3.41 -2.34 16.78
CA THR A 184 3.24 -0.93 16.43
C THR A 184 2.33 -0.76 15.22
N GLY A 185 2.51 -1.60 14.18
CA GLY A 185 1.64 -1.63 13.01
C GLY A 185 0.19 -1.92 13.37
N LYS A 186 -0.08 -2.92 14.22
CA LYS A 186 -1.44 -3.26 14.73
C LYS A 186 -2.12 -2.08 15.40
N LYS A 187 -1.41 -1.39 16.32
CA LYS A 187 -1.94 -0.21 17.03
C LYS A 187 -2.28 0.93 16.07
N LEU A 188 -1.40 1.21 15.12
CA LEU A 188 -1.62 2.25 14.11
C LEU A 188 -2.77 1.87 13.18
N ALA A 189 -2.86 0.61 12.76
CA ALA A 189 -3.92 0.12 11.88
C ALA A 189 -5.29 0.21 12.56
N GLN A 190 -5.39 -0.15 13.84
CA GLN A 190 -6.65 -0.01 14.58
C GLN A 190 -7.11 1.45 14.67
N LYS A 191 -6.18 2.38 14.94
CA LYS A 191 -6.50 3.82 14.98
C LYS A 191 -7.03 4.31 13.63
N ARG A 192 -6.38 3.92 12.54
CA ARG A 192 -6.75 4.30 11.17
C ARG A 192 -8.06 3.67 10.74
N HIS A 193 -8.26 2.40 11.06
CA HIS A 193 -9.51 1.70 10.80
C HIS A 193 -10.71 2.39 11.49
N ASN A 194 -10.56 2.81 12.75
CA ASN A 194 -11.63 3.48 13.47
C ASN A 194 -12.07 4.78 12.77
N LEU A 195 -11.12 5.58 12.25
CA LEU A 195 -11.46 6.78 11.48
C LEU A 195 -12.25 6.44 10.21
N MET A 196 -11.78 5.44 9.45
CA MET A 196 -12.48 5.01 8.24
C MET A 196 -13.87 4.46 8.55
N LYS A 197 -13.98 3.68 9.63
CA LYS A 197 -15.27 3.15 10.08
C LYS A 197 -16.24 4.28 10.37
N THR A 198 -15.83 5.26 11.19
CA THR A 198 -16.68 6.42 11.49
C THR A 198 -17.11 7.14 10.21
N PHE A 199 -16.16 7.41 9.29
CA PHE A 199 -16.49 8.09 8.03
C PHE A 199 -17.56 7.34 7.22
N PHE A 200 -17.41 6.04 7.05
CA PHE A 200 -18.35 5.26 6.25
C PHE A 200 -19.68 4.98 6.97
N ASP A 201 -19.68 4.92 8.30
CA ASP A 201 -20.90 4.86 9.09
C ASP A 201 -21.73 6.15 8.89
N GLU A 202 -21.11 7.33 9.03
CA GLU A 202 -21.76 8.64 8.79
C GLU A 202 -22.25 8.75 7.33
N LEU A 203 -21.42 8.37 6.36
CA LEU A 203 -21.85 8.37 4.95
C LEU A 203 -23.11 7.53 4.73
N LEU A 204 -23.21 6.39 5.38
CA LEU A 204 -24.40 5.53 5.28
C LEU A 204 -25.60 6.14 6.00
N GLU A 205 -25.40 6.82 7.12
CA GLU A 205 -26.47 7.50 7.84
C GLU A 205 -27.02 8.66 7.02
N GLU A 206 -26.16 9.49 6.43
CA GLU A 206 -26.59 10.61 5.57
C GLU A 206 -27.29 10.16 4.28
N THR A 207 -26.97 8.98 3.75
CA THR A 207 -27.47 8.50 2.46
C THR A 207 -28.61 7.48 2.56
N ARG A 208 -28.87 6.95 3.74
CA ARG A 208 -30.03 6.08 4.01
C ARG A 208 -31.18 6.93 4.52
N TYR A 209 -31.88 7.56 3.61
CA TYR A 209 -33.13 8.25 3.97
C TYR A 209 -34.06 7.23 4.62
N ASN A 210 -34.56 7.56 5.81
CA ASN A 210 -35.69 6.85 6.41
C ASN A 210 -36.89 7.12 5.52
N GLU A 211 -37.28 6.14 4.73
CA GLU A 211 -38.60 6.09 4.18
C GLU A 211 -39.52 5.68 5.36
N ASP A 212 -40.09 6.69 6.05
CA ASP A 212 -41.21 6.53 6.96
C ASP A 212 -42.47 6.13 6.18
#